data_6667255594e81e204b84f257c3cde6ae
#
_entry.id   6667255594e81e204b84f257c3cde6ae
#
_cell.length_a   1.000
_cell.length_b   1.000
_cell.length_c   1.000
_cell.angle_alpha   90.00
_cell.angle_beta   90.00
_cell.angle_gamma   90.00
#
_symmetry.space_group_name_H-M   'P 1'
#
loop_
_entity.id
_entity.type
_entity.pdbx_description
1 polymer ?
#
loop_
_entity_poly.entity_id
_entity_poly.type
_entity_poly.pdbx_seq_one_letter_code
_entity_poly.pdbx_strand_id
1 'polypeptide(L)'
;MQPQSDNGTLLKTLEGLAESFDQAGELYRTLFEKNHFVKLLISPETGKIFDANHAACRFYGYAREALKGMSIVDINTLSPEEVKEEMRKAKEEKRNHFHFIHRRADGTHRDVEVYTGPIALGGQNLLYSIIHDITERVQAERDRDIANLQLRKAHEEIKMLKGILPICCFCKRVRDTSGSWQQIDAYIHTHTKADVSHGICPQCTAREYPELANDE
;
A
#
# COMPACT_ATOMS: atom_id res chain seq x y z
N MET A 1 -30.31 -3.36 73.68
CA MET A 1 -30.52 -3.07 72.27
C MET A 1 -29.27 -3.48 71.54
N GLN A 2 -29.27 -4.63 70.89
CA GLN A 2 -28.16 -5.07 70.01
C GLN A 2 -28.39 -4.42 68.63
N PRO A 3 -27.36 -3.95 67.97
CA PRO A 3 -27.45 -3.51 66.59
C PRO A 3 -27.60 -4.76 65.72
N GLN A 4 -28.75 -4.96 65.10
CA GLN A 4 -28.92 -5.92 64.01
C GLN A 4 -28.06 -5.44 62.83
N SER A 5 -26.98 -6.14 62.61
CA SER A 5 -26.05 -5.87 61.50
C SER A 5 -26.76 -6.00 60.17
N ASP A 6 -26.61 -4.98 59.37
CA ASP A 6 -27.15 -4.75 58.02
C ASP A 6 -26.53 -5.69 56.98
N ASN A 7 -26.53 -7.03 57.25
CA ASN A 7 -25.98 -8.05 56.35
C ASN A 7 -26.73 -8.13 55.00
N GLY A 8 -28.00 -7.72 54.96
CA GLY A 8 -28.81 -7.77 53.77
C GLY A 8 -28.43 -6.69 52.75
N THR A 9 -28.07 -5.52 53.22
CA THR A 9 -27.64 -4.41 52.37
C THR A 9 -26.23 -4.66 51.83
N LEU A 10 -25.34 -5.24 52.64
CA LEU A 10 -24.00 -5.61 52.24
C LEU A 10 -24.01 -6.70 51.13
N LEU A 11 -24.83 -7.75 51.30
CA LEU A 11 -24.99 -8.80 50.30
C LEU A 11 -25.50 -8.27 48.94
N LYS A 12 -26.51 -7.42 48.92
CA LYS A 12 -27.02 -6.78 47.69
C LYS A 12 -26.00 -5.90 47.02
N THR A 13 -25.17 -5.21 47.80
CA THR A 13 -24.09 -4.37 47.27
C THR A 13 -23.00 -5.24 46.64
N LEU A 14 -22.64 -6.35 47.23
CA LEU A 14 -21.66 -7.32 46.69
C LEU A 14 -22.17 -8.00 45.41
N GLU A 15 -23.44 -8.39 45.37
CA GLU A 15 -24.10 -8.97 44.20
C GLU A 15 -24.10 -7.94 43.02
N GLY A 16 -24.49 -6.71 43.28
CA GLY A 16 -24.46 -5.65 42.27
C GLY A 16 -23.06 -5.32 41.75
N LEU A 17 -22.04 -5.38 42.60
CA LEU A 17 -20.64 -5.25 42.16
C LEU A 17 -20.21 -6.43 41.31
N ALA A 18 -20.54 -7.66 41.67
CA ALA A 18 -20.22 -8.86 40.90
C ALA A 18 -20.86 -8.83 39.51
N GLU A 19 -22.14 -8.45 39.41
CA GLU A 19 -22.82 -8.25 38.13
C GLU A 19 -22.14 -7.17 37.28
N SER A 20 -21.72 -6.05 37.88
CA SER A 20 -21.01 -5.00 37.21
C SER A 20 -19.65 -5.43 36.65
N PHE A 21 -18.91 -6.26 37.41
CA PHE A 21 -17.64 -6.84 36.96
C PHE A 21 -17.84 -7.82 35.80
N ASP A 22 -18.87 -8.66 35.86
CA ASP A 22 -19.19 -9.63 34.80
C ASP A 22 -19.58 -8.88 33.51
N GLN A 23 -20.40 -7.85 33.58
CA GLN A 23 -20.77 -7.00 32.42
C GLN A 23 -19.56 -6.31 31.83
N ALA A 24 -18.66 -5.74 32.62
CA ALA A 24 -17.42 -5.13 32.15
C ALA A 24 -16.50 -6.15 31.46
N GLY A 25 -16.39 -7.34 32.04
CA GLY A 25 -15.61 -8.44 31.46
C GLY A 25 -16.21 -8.97 30.14
N GLU A 26 -17.51 -9.01 30.02
CA GLU A 26 -18.18 -9.41 28.77
C GLU A 26 -18.03 -8.32 27.69
N LEU A 27 -18.13 -7.04 28.06
CA LEU A 27 -17.89 -5.91 27.17
C LEU A 27 -16.46 -5.94 26.62
N TYR A 28 -15.47 -6.14 27.51
CA TYR A 28 -14.07 -6.29 27.07
C TYR A 28 -13.89 -7.46 26.11
N ARG A 29 -14.42 -8.63 26.43
CA ARG A 29 -14.36 -9.79 25.54
C ARG A 29 -15.01 -9.53 24.19
N THR A 30 -16.14 -8.85 24.18
CA THR A 30 -16.86 -8.55 22.93
C THR A 30 -16.13 -7.52 22.09
N LEU A 31 -15.68 -6.42 22.65
CA LEU A 31 -15.04 -5.34 21.93
C LEU A 31 -13.59 -5.65 21.55
N PHE A 32 -12.86 -6.35 22.40
CA PHE A 32 -11.46 -6.66 22.15
C PHE A 32 -11.26 -8.02 21.50
N GLU A 33 -11.76 -9.11 22.13
CA GLU A 33 -11.47 -10.48 21.73
C GLU A 33 -12.27 -10.98 20.52
N LYS A 34 -13.60 -10.74 20.52
CA LYS A 34 -14.48 -11.26 19.46
C LYS A 34 -14.47 -10.43 18.18
N ASN A 35 -13.71 -9.36 18.13
CA ASN A 35 -13.61 -8.50 16.97
C ASN A 35 -12.65 -9.09 15.91
N HIS A 36 -12.98 -8.92 14.64
CA HIS A 36 -12.17 -9.40 13.53
C HIS A 36 -10.93 -8.53 13.24
N PHE A 37 -10.91 -7.28 13.71
CA PHE A 37 -9.75 -6.41 13.55
C PHE A 37 -8.62 -6.84 14.49
N VAL A 38 -7.41 -6.76 13.97
CA VAL A 38 -6.17 -6.99 14.74
C VAL A 38 -6.03 -5.89 15.78
N LYS A 39 -5.93 -6.26 17.07
CA LYS A 39 -5.85 -5.31 18.17
C LYS A 39 -4.72 -5.68 19.11
N LEU A 40 -3.97 -4.66 19.53
CA LEU A 40 -2.91 -4.77 20.50
C LEU A 40 -3.09 -3.72 21.59
N LEU A 41 -2.73 -4.08 22.80
CA LEU A 41 -2.48 -3.17 23.92
C LEU A 41 -0.98 -3.11 24.15
N ILE A 42 -0.40 -1.91 24.12
CA ILE A 42 1.05 -1.72 24.13
C ILE A 42 1.41 -0.74 25.24
N SER A 43 2.45 -1.06 26.02
CA SER A 43 3.02 -0.11 26.98
C SER A 43 3.78 0.99 26.24
N PRO A 44 3.39 2.26 26.37
CA PRO A 44 4.07 3.36 25.67
C PRO A 44 5.49 3.62 26.18
N GLU A 45 5.82 3.18 27.39
CA GLU A 45 7.13 3.38 28.00
C GLU A 45 8.15 2.34 27.54
N THR A 46 7.70 1.09 27.37
CA THR A 46 8.59 -0.04 27.11
C THR A 46 8.45 -0.62 25.71
N GLY A 47 7.36 -0.29 25.01
CA GLY A 47 7.00 -0.92 23.73
C GLY A 47 6.52 -2.36 23.87
N LYS A 48 6.43 -2.91 25.08
CA LYS A 48 5.97 -4.29 25.29
C LYS A 48 4.48 -4.41 25.00
N ILE A 49 4.14 -5.49 24.31
CA ILE A 49 2.76 -5.88 24.06
C ILE A 49 2.17 -6.39 25.37
N PHE A 50 1.22 -5.64 25.91
CA PHE A 50 0.50 -5.97 27.15
C PHE A 50 -0.56 -7.03 26.89
N ASP A 51 -1.29 -6.89 25.78
CA ASP A 51 -2.28 -7.88 25.35
C ASP A 51 -2.50 -7.85 23.83
N ALA A 52 -2.99 -8.97 23.29
CA ALA A 52 -3.30 -9.17 21.88
C ALA A 52 -4.58 -9.98 21.75
N ASN A 53 -5.50 -9.55 20.87
CA ASN A 53 -6.72 -10.29 20.63
C ASN A 53 -6.49 -11.53 19.73
N HIS A 54 -7.50 -12.37 19.61
CA HIS A 54 -7.42 -13.56 18.76
C HIS A 54 -7.11 -13.26 17.29
N ALA A 55 -7.61 -12.15 16.74
CA ALA A 55 -7.30 -11.73 15.39
C ALA A 55 -5.80 -11.37 15.23
N ALA A 56 -5.18 -10.77 16.25
CA ALA A 56 -3.74 -10.49 16.25
C ALA A 56 -2.92 -11.78 16.24
N CYS A 57 -3.31 -12.77 17.06
CA CYS A 57 -2.64 -14.08 17.07
C CYS A 57 -2.65 -14.74 15.67
N ARG A 58 -3.80 -14.75 15.01
CA ARG A 58 -3.92 -15.29 13.64
C ARG A 58 -3.12 -14.50 12.62
N PHE A 59 -3.17 -13.17 12.71
CA PHE A 59 -2.49 -12.30 11.77
C PHE A 59 -0.98 -12.41 11.87
N TYR A 60 -0.42 -12.30 13.08
CA TYR A 60 1.03 -12.36 13.29
C TYR A 60 1.58 -13.80 13.30
N GLY A 61 0.74 -14.81 13.54
CA GLY A 61 1.17 -16.21 13.58
C GLY A 61 1.83 -16.61 14.89
N TYR A 62 1.67 -15.83 15.96
CA TYR A 62 2.17 -16.14 17.30
C TYR A 62 1.04 -16.54 18.25
N ALA A 63 1.35 -17.39 19.21
CA ALA A 63 0.45 -17.61 20.34
C ALA A 63 0.31 -16.32 21.17
N ARG A 64 -0.83 -16.13 21.83
CA ARG A 64 -1.10 -14.92 22.63
C ARG A 64 -0.03 -14.67 23.69
N GLU A 65 0.37 -15.71 24.40
CA GLU A 65 1.38 -15.59 25.47
C GLU A 65 2.76 -15.23 24.90
N ALA A 66 3.08 -15.67 23.68
CA ALA A 66 4.30 -15.24 23.00
C ALA A 66 4.22 -13.75 22.62
N LEU A 67 3.10 -13.29 22.03
CA LEU A 67 2.90 -11.87 21.72
C LEU A 67 3.02 -10.98 22.97
N LYS A 68 2.44 -11.37 24.10
CA LYS A 68 2.55 -10.64 25.37
C LYS A 68 3.98 -10.56 25.91
N GLY A 69 4.87 -11.44 25.51
CA GLY A 69 6.29 -11.39 25.85
C GLY A 69 7.13 -10.52 24.93
N MET A 70 6.60 -10.15 23.75
CA MET A 70 7.31 -9.41 22.70
C MET A 70 7.22 -7.90 22.89
N SER A 71 8.15 -7.19 22.24
CA SER A 71 8.05 -5.76 21.99
C SER A 71 7.48 -5.50 20.59
N ILE A 72 6.81 -4.36 20.43
CA ILE A 72 6.37 -3.93 19.10
C ILE A 72 7.54 -3.76 18.12
N VAL A 73 8.74 -3.51 18.60
CA VAL A 73 9.98 -3.46 17.81
C VAL A 73 10.30 -4.81 17.16
N ASP A 74 9.91 -5.93 17.78
CA ASP A 74 10.14 -7.27 17.22
C ASP A 74 9.26 -7.55 15.99
N ILE A 75 8.16 -6.85 15.88
CA ILE A 75 7.16 -6.99 14.81
C ILE A 75 7.34 -5.91 13.75
N ASN A 76 7.67 -4.68 14.15
CA ASN A 76 7.86 -3.53 13.23
C ASN A 76 9.21 -3.66 12.50
N THR A 77 9.27 -3.17 11.26
CA THR A 77 10.52 -3.15 10.46
C THR A 77 11.32 -1.85 10.61
N LEU A 78 10.76 -0.85 11.29
CA LEU A 78 11.49 0.37 11.65
C LEU A 78 12.57 0.09 12.71
N SER A 79 13.54 0.97 12.82
CA SER A 79 14.52 0.93 13.92
C SER A 79 13.84 1.13 15.27
N PRO A 80 14.45 0.65 16.37
CA PRO A 80 13.90 0.85 17.71
C PRO A 80 13.69 2.33 18.07
N GLU A 81 14.56 3.21 17.59
CA GLU A 81 14.50 4.66 17.81
C GLU A 81 13.30 5.27 17.09
N GLU A 82 13.06 4.88 15.84
CA GLU A 82 11.91 5.34 15.06
C GLU A 82 10.59 4.86 15.68
N VAL A 83 10.52 3.58 16.06
CA VAL A 83 9.33 3.04 16.76
C VAL A 83 9.04 3.81 18.03
N LYS A 84 10.08 4.10 18.84
CA LYS A 84 9.94 4.87 20.09
C LYS A 84 9.42 6.28 19.85
N GLU A 85 9.90 6.94 18.80
CA GLU A 85 9.42 8.29 18.44
C GLU A 85 7.95 8.27 17.96
N GLU A 86 7.56 7.27 17.16
CA GLU A 86 6.17 7.14 16.71
C GLU A 86 5.23 6.82 17.91
N MET A 87 5.66 5.98 18.85
CA MET A 87 4.92 5.71 20.08
C MET A 87 4.77 6.97 20.96
N ARG A 88 5.82 7.81 21.03
CA ARG A 88 5.74 9.09 21.75
C ARG A 88 4.70 10.01 21.12
N LYS A 89 4.67 10.13 19.79
CA LYS A 89 3.65 10.91 19.06
C LYS A 89 2.24 10.39 19.33
N ALA A 90 2.06 9.08 19.36
CA ALA A 90 0.78 8.46 19.68
C ALA A 90 0.34 8.72 21.13
N LYS A 91 1.26 8.61 22.10
CA LYS A 91 1.00 8.89 23.51
C LYS A 91 0.60 10.34 23.76
N GLU A 92 1.24 11.28 23.05
CA GLU A 92 0.98 12.72 23.14
C GLU A 92 -0.22 13.15 22.27
N GLU A 93 -0.93 12.22 21.66
CA GLU A 93 -2.06 12.44 20.72
C GLU A 93 -1.73 13.38 19.54
N LYS A 94 -0.44 13.57 19.25
CA LYS A 94 0.02 14.37 18.10
C LYS A 94 -0.24 13.70 16.77
N ARG A 95 -0.27 12.36 16.78
CA ARG A 95 -0.57 11.53 15.63
C ARG A 95 -1.19 10.21 16.10
N ASN A 96 -2.29 9.82 15.48
CA ASN A 96 -3.04 8.61 15.82
C ASN A 96 -3.14 7.59 14.66
N HIS A 97 -2.60 7.94 13.50
CA HIS A 97 -2.62 7.11 12.30
C HIS A 97 -1.23 6.99 11.71
N PHE A 98 -0.80 5.75 11.45
CA PHE A 98 0.53 5.41 11.00
C PHE A 98 0.45 4.36 9.90
N HIS A 99 1.45 4.36 9.02
CA HIS A 99 1.67 3.34 8.01
C HIS A 99 3.00 2.65 8.29
N PHE A 100 2.97 1.34 8.50
CA PHE A 100 4.15 0.54 8.81
C PHE A 100 4.23 -0.72 7.94
N ILE A 101 5.38 -1.35 7.98
CA ILE A 101 5.56 -2.72 7.51
C ILE A 101 5.80 -3.58 8.75
N HIS A 102 4.91 -4.57 8.98
CA HIS A 102 5.02 -5.50 10.08
C HIS A 102 5.51 -6.85 9.58
N ARG A 103 6.35 -7.50 10.39
CA ARG A 103 6.88 -8.84 10.16
C ARG A 103 6.07 -9.86 10.95
N ARG A 104 5.66 -10.94 10.30
CA ARG A 104 4.96 -12.07 10.89
C ARG A 104 5.93 -13.15 11.37
N ALA A 105 5.42 -14.15 12.11
CA ALA A 105 6.19 -15.29 12.60
C ALA A 105 6.84 -16.13 11.48
N ASP A 106 6.18 -16.22 10.34
CA ASP A 106 6.69 -16.91 9.14
C ASP A 106 7.73 -16.10 8.34
N GLY A 107 8.12 -14.92 8.84
CA GLY A 107 9.05 -14.00 8.20
C GLY A 107 8.45 -13.14 7.10
N THR A 108 7.18 -13.32 6.74
CA THR A 108 6.51 -12.49 5.73
C THR A 108 6.29 -11.07 6.25
N HIS A 109 6.34 -10.11 5.32
CA HIS A 109 6.09 -8.71 5.59
C HIS A 109 4.68 -8.33 5.14
N ARG A 110 4.02 -7.45 5.91
CA ARG A 110 2.69 -6.93 5.62
C ARG A 110 2.69 -5.42 5.74
N ASP A 111 2.19 -4.74 4.72
CA ASP A 111 1.86 -3.33 4.79
C ASP A 111 0.63 -3.16 5.69
N VAL A 112 0.74 -2.32 6.72
CA VAL A 112 -0.34 -2.14 7.69
C VAL A 112 -0.62 -0.66 7.97
N GLU A 113 -1.90 -0.32 8.11
CA GLU A 113 -2.35 0.91 8.73
C GLU A 113 -2.62 0.67 10.21
N VAL A 114 -2.07 1.50 11.06
CA VAL A 114 -2.23 1.41 12.51
C VAL A 114 -2.90 2.66 13.02
N TYR A 115 -4.07 2.47 13.64
CA TYR A 115 -4.76 3.51 14.40
C TYR A 115 -4.52 3.25 15.87
N THR A 116 -3.96 4.22 16.57
CA THR A 116 -3.58 4.04 17.98
C THR A 116 -3.81 5.31 18.78
N GLY A 117 -4.18 5.13 20.04
CA GLY A 117 -4.37 6.21 20.99
C GLY A 117 -4.22 5.72 22.43
N PRO A 118 -3.97 6.65 23.37
CA PRO A 118 -3.83 6.32 24.78
C PRO A 118 -5.17 5.89 25.40
N ILE A 119 -5.13 4.86 26.22
CA ILE A 119 -6.23 4.45 27.09
C ILE A 119 -5.73 4.19 28.51
N ALA A 120 -6.58 4.41 29.50
CA ALA A 120 -6.32 4.00 30.88
C ALA A 120 -7.06 2.68 31.17
N LEU A 121 -6.33 1.65 31.51
CA LEU A 121 -6.88 0.33 31.85
C LEU A 121 -6.21 -0.21 33.11
N GLY A 122 -6.98 -0.50 34.14
CA GLY A 122 -6.47 -1.06 35.40
C GLY A 122 -5.42 -0.16 36.07
N GLY A 123 -5.52 1.16 35.94
CA GLY A 123 -4.56 2.12 36.50
C GLY A 123 -3.26 2.26 35.68
N GLN A 124 -3.17 1.60 34.52
CA GLN A 124 -2.05 1.70 33.59
C GLN A 124 -2.44 2.51 32.36
N ASN A 125 -1.51 3.35 31.89
CA ASN A 125 -1.66 4.01 30.61
C ASN A 125 -1.09 3.12 29.50
N LEU A 126 -1.94 2.75 28.55
CA LEU A 126 -1.58 1.88 27.44
C LEU A 126 -1.93 2.57 26.11
N LEU A 127 -1.29 2.16 25.04
CA LEU A 127 -1.71 2.45 23.67
C LEU A 127 -2.64 1.33 23.18
N TYR A 128 -3.88 1.70 22.84
CA TYR A 128 -4.80 0.81 22.16
C TYR A 128 -4.62 0.99 20.66
N SER A 129 -4.18 -0.08 20.00
CA SER A 129 -3.83 -0.08 18.59
C SER A 129 -4.76 -1.01 17.81
N ILE A 130 -5.33 -0.50 16.72
CA ILE A 130 -6.08 -1.26 15.71
C ILE A 130 -5.21 -1.32 14.47
N ILE A 131 -4.93 -2.51 13.99
CA ILE A 131 -4.06 -2.77 12.85
C ILE A 131 -4.92 -3.30 11.69
N HIS A 132 -4.80 -2.66 10.55
CA HIS A 132 -5.46 -3.04 9.31
C HIS A 132 -4.43 -3.49 8.28
N ASP A 133 -4.53 -4.72 7.80
CA ASP A 133 -3.69 -5.23 6.71
C ASP A 133 -4.13 -4.57 5.40
N ILE A 134 -3.23 -3.83 4.77
CA ILE A 134 -3.46 -3.14 3.50
C ILE A 134 -2.57 -3.68 2.38
N THR A 135 -1.92 -4.83 2.61
CA THR A 135 -0.94 -5.39 1.66
C THR A 135 -1.54 -5.60 0.28
N GLU A 136 -2.75 -6.17 0.20
CA GLU A 136 -3.44 -6.38 -1.08
C GLU A 136 -3.78 -5.06 -1.77
N ARG A 137 -4.21 -4.04 -1.00
CA ARG A 137 -4.48 -2.71 -1.55
C ARG A 137 -3.22 -2.06 -2.12
N VAL A 138 -2.13 -2.06 -1.35
CA VAL A 138 -0.85 -1.48 -1.78
C VAL A 138 -0.31 -2.21 -3.02
N GLN A 139 -0.43 -3.54 -3.06
CA GLN A 139 0.00 -4.32 -4.21
C GLN A 139 -0.84 -3.99 -5.46
N ALA A 140 -2.16 -3.94 -5.34
CA ALA A 140 -3.05 -3.59 -6.44
C ALA A 140 -2.80 -2.16 -6.96
N GLU A 141 -2.49 -1.21 -6.08
CA GLU A 141 -2.10 0.15 -6.47
C GLU A 141 -0.79 0.16 -7.26
N ARG A 142 0.23 -0.58 -6.82
CA ARG A 142 1.51 -0.72 -7.54
C ARG A 142 1.32 -1.34 -8.92
N ASP A 143 0.55 -2.43 -9.01
CA ASP A 143 0.28 -3.13 -10.27
C ASP A 143 -0.47 -2.21 -11.26
N ARG A 144 -1.45 -1.45 -10.77
CA ARG A 144 -2.16 -0.45 -11.55
C ARG A 144 -1.22 0.64 -12.08
N ASP A 145 -0.32 1.14 -11.25
CA ASP A 145 0.61 2.21 -11.64
C ASP A 145 1.62 1.72 -12.69
N ILE A 146 2.09 0.47 -12.56
CA ILE A 146 2.93 -0.19 -13.57
C ILE A 146 2.16 -0.33 -14.90
N ALA A 147 0.92 -0.82 -14.86
CA ALA A 147 0.09 -0.97 -16.05
C ALA A 147 -0.20 0.36 -16.73
N ASN A 148 -0.48 1.41 -15.96
CA ASN A 148 -0.68 2.76 -16.49
C ASN A 148 0.58 3.33 -17.17
N LEU A 149 1.76 3.06 -16.59
CA LEU A 149 3.03 3.49 -17.19
C LEU A 149 3.27 2.78 -18.53
N GLN A 150 3.00 1.47 -18.59
CA GLN A 150 3.11 0.68 -19.83
C GLN A 150 2.14 1.18 -20.91
N LEU A 151 0.88 1.44 -20.51
CA LEU A 151 -0.14 1.95 -21.40
C LEU A 151 0.26 3.32 -21.99
N ARG A 152 0.79 4.22 -21.17
CA ARG A 152 1.27 5.53 -21.63
C ARG A 152 2.40 5.40 -22.67
N LYS A 153 3.38 4.53 -22.40
CA LYS A 153 4.48 4.27 -23.34
C LYS A 153 3.96 3.73 -24.66
N ALA A 154 3.09 2.73 -24.64
CA ALA A 154 2.48 2.18 -25.84
C ALA A 154 1.66 3.23 -26.62
N HIS A 155 0.93 4.10 -25.90
CA HIS A 155 0.18 5.18 -26.53
C HIS A 155 1.06 6.23 -27.19
N GLU A 156 2.20 6.56 -26.59
CA GLU A 156 3.20 7.45 -27.18
C GLU A 156 3.83 6.86 -28.45
N GLU A 157 4.16 5.56 -28.43
CA GLU A 157 4.64 4.85 -29.62
C GLU A 157 3.60 4.88 -30.76
N ILE A 158 2.32 4.67 -30.47
CA ILE A 158 1.23 4.76 -31.44
C ILE A 158 1.06 6.20 -31.99
N LYS A 159 1.21 7.21 -31.16
CA LYS A 159 1.13 8.62 -31.60
C LYS A 159 2.23 8.97 -32.59
N MET A 160 3.44 8.46 -32.41
CA MET A 160 4.52 8.69 -33.37
C MET A 160 4.22 8.08 -34.74
N LEU A 161 3.48 6.96 -34.79
CA LEU A 161 3.07 6.30 -36.04
C LEU A 161 1.85 6.95 -36.72
N LYS A 162 0.99 7.67 -35.95
CA LYS A 162 -0.24 8.32 -36.45
C LYS A 162 -0.12 9.82 -36.62
N GLY A 163 1.02 10.41 -36.30
CA GLY A 163 1.24 11.86 -36.41
C GLY A 163 1.25 12.34 -37.85
N ILE A 164 0.78 13.57 -38.09
CA ILE A 164 0.98 14.26 -39.36
C ILE A 164 2.46 14.60 -39.43
N LEU A 165 3.17 13.97 -40.37
CA LEU A 165 4.57 14.30 -40.66
C LEU A 165 4.62 15.53 -41.53
N PRO A 166 5.22 16.64 -41.07
CA PRO A 166 5.41 17.80 -41.92
C PRO A 166 6.46 17.48 -42.97
N ILE A 167 6.02 17.42 -44.22
CA ILE A 167 6.86 17.10 -45.37
C ILE A 167 7.03 18.37 -46.24
N CYS A 168 8.26 18.68 -46.64
CA CYS A 168 8.53 19.77 -47.56
C CYS A 168 7.89 19.46 -48.92
N CYS A 169 7.06 20.34 -49.43
CA CYS A 169 6.37 20.17 -50.71
C CYS A 169 7.34 20.10 -51.89
N PHE A 170 8.54 20.68 -51.79
CA PHE A 170 9.55 20.70 -52.85
C PHE A 170 10.51 19.50 -52.77
N CYS A 171 11.26 19.36 -51.68
CA CYS A 171 12.32 18.35 -51.58
C CYS A 171 11.89 17.06 -50.86
N LYS A 172 10.61 17.00 -50.42
CA LYS A 172 10.02 15.81 -49.72
C LYS A 172 10.74 15.37 -48.44
N ARG A 173 11.62 16.20 -47.88
CA ARG A 173 12.20 15.94 -46.55
C ARG A 173 11.15 16.07 -45.45
N VAL A 174 11.30 15.28 -44.40
CA VAL A 174 10.45 15.28 -43.20
C VAL A 174 11.09 16.18 -42.15
N ARG A 175 10.28 16.98 -41.47
CA ARG A 175 10.71 17.75 -40.31
C ARG A 175 10.50 16.95 -39.05
N ASP A 176 11.55 16.70 -38.29
CA ASP A 176 11.49 16.01 -37.02
C ASP A 176 11.03 16.91 -35.85
N THR A 177 10.90 16.32 -34.65
CA THR A 177 10.48 17.03 -33.44
C THR A 177 11.49 18.08 -32.96
N SER A 178 12.75 17.99 -33.38
CA SER A 178 13.81 18.97 -33.10
C SER A 178 13.76 20.16 -34.06
N GLY A 179 12.93 20.07 -35.13
CA GLY A 179 12.82 21.08 -36.19
C GLY A 179 13.79 20.85 -37.35
N SER A 180 14.60 19.82 -37.34
CA SER A 180 15.55 19.48 -38.40
C SER A 180 14.87 18.77 -39.58
N TRP A 181 15.35 19.04 -40.82
CA TRP A 181 14.84 18.42 -42.03
C TRP A 181 15.74 17.27 -42.51
N GLN A 182 15.20 16.05 -42.58
CA GLN A 182 15.92 14.85 -42.98
C GLN A 182 15.19 14.09 -44.10
N GLN A 183 15.86 13.17 -44.77
CA GLN A 183 15.26 12.31 -45.80
C GLN A 183 14.19 11.44 -45.18
N ILE A 184 13.12 11.12 -45.92
CA ILE A 184 11.98 10.36 -45.44
C ILE A 184 12.37 8.92 -45.01
N ASP A 185 13.27 8.29 -45.78
CA ASP A 185 13.82 6.97 -45.50
C ASP A 185 14.64 6.96 -44.22
N ALA A 186 15.50 7.91 -44.00
CA ALA A 186 16.25 8.09 -42.77
C ALA A 186 15.32 8.32 -41.56
N TYR A 187 14.27 9.12 -41.76
CA TYR A 187 13.26 9.34 -40.71
C TYR A 187 12.52 8.05 -40.33
N ILE A 188 12.06 7.28 -41.34
CA ILE A 188 11.35 6.02 -41.14
C ILE A 188 12.24 5.01 -40.39
N HIS A 189 13.48 4.84 -40.85
CA HIS A 189 14.45 3.93 -40.24
C HIS A 189 14.74 4.29 -38.77
N THR A 190 14.80 5.59 -38.44
CA THR A 190 15.12 6.05 -37.07
C THR A 190 13.90 5.98 -36.13
N HIS A 191 12.68 6.18 -36.66
CA HIS A 191 11.46 6.32 -35.85
C HIS A 191 10.50 5.15 -35.93
N THR A 192 10.77 4.16 -36.77
CA THR A 192 9.95 2.94 -36.91
C THR A 192 10.84 1.69 -37.03
N LYS A 193 10.22 0.52 -36.97
CA LYS A 193 10.90 -0.76 -37.25
C LYS A 193 10.82 -1.14 -38.73
N ALA A 194 10.36 -0.24 -39.60
CA ALA A 194 10.23 -0.50 -41.02
C ALA A 194 11.54 -0.19 -41.76
N ASP A 195 11.96 -1.10 -42.61
CA ASP A 195 13.03 -0.90 -43.56
C ASP A 195 12.46 -0.35 -44.88
N VAL A 196 13.17 0.60 -45.49
CA VAL A 196 12.78 1.17 -46.77
C VAL A 196 13.68 0.59 -47.86
N SER A 197 13.06 -0.07 -48.87
CA SER A 197 13.73 -0.47 -50.06
C SER A 197 13.45 0.55 -51.21
N HIS A 198 14.43 0.78 -52.07
CA HIS A 198 14.29 1.67 -53.20
C HIS A 198 14.03 0.87 -54.46
N GLY A 199 13.06 1.34 -55.23
CA GLY A 199 12.72 0.81 -56.54
C GLY A 199 12.21 1.90 -57.49
N ILE A 200 12.13 1.63 -58.74
CA ILE A 200 11.58 2.54 -59.76
C ILE A 200 10.18 2.03 -60.12
N CYS A 201 9.18 2.87 -59.98
CA CYS A 201 7.81 2.52 -60.35
C CYS A 201 7.66 2.52 -61.89
N PRO A 202 6.71 1.77 -62.48
CA PRO A 202 6.53 1.67 -63.93
C PRO A 202 6.39 3.02 -64.64
N GLN A 203 5.72 4.00 -63.99
CA GLN A 203 5.57 5.35 -64.57
C GLN A 203 6.89 6.10 -64.62
N CYS A 204 7.74 5.99 -63.63
CA CYS A 204 9.07 6.59 -63.65
C CYS A 204 10.00 5.84 -64.61
N THR A 205 9.91 4.49 -64.69
CA THR A 205 10.68 3.72 -65.68
C THR A 205 10.35 4.16 -67.07
N ALA A 206 9.07 4.27 -67.42
CA ALA A 206 8.65 4.71 -68.76
C ALA A 206 9.08 6.16 -69.11
N ARG A 207 9.21 7.05 -68.10
CA ARG A 207 9.62 8.42 -68.31
C ARG A 207 11.13 8.60 -68.35
N GLU A 208 11.87 8.00 -67.48
CA GLU A 208 13.32 8.23 -67.32
C GLU A 208 14.15 7.20 -68.14
N TYR A 209 13.56 6.03 -68.46
CA TYR A 209 14.20 4.90 -69.16
C TYR A 209 13.22 4.31 -70.19
N PRO A 210 12.78 5.11 -71.18
CA PRO A 210 11.79 4.67 -72.19
C PRO A 210 12.22 3.43 -72.97
N GLU A 211 13.53 3.20 -73.11
CA GLU A 211 14.13 2.04 -73.78
C GLU A 211 13.88 0.73 -72.99
N LEU A 212 13.65 0.78 -71.68
CA LEU A 212 13.37 -0.39 -70.85
C LEU A 212 11.86 -0.67 -70.68
N ALA A 213 11.02 0.23 -71.13
CA ALA A 213 9.56 0.12 -70.99
C ALA A 213 8.90 -0.66 -72.18
N ASN A 214 9.65 -1.02 -73.19
CA ASN A 214 9.14 -1.65 -74.45
C ASN A 214 9.47 -3.16 -74.57
N ASP A 215 10.00 -3.80 -73.52
CA ASP A 215 10.36 -5.24 -73.54
C ASP A 215 9.33 -6.15 -72.86
N GLU A 216 8.03 -5.86 -72.96
CA GLU A 216 6.95 -6.82 -72.65
C GLU A 216 6.03 -7.02 -73.85
#